data_d2121a23be51e2f18106ba236f3e118b
#
_entry.id   d2121a23be51e2f18106ba236f3e118b
#
_cell.length_a   1.000
_cell.length_b   1.000
_cell.length_c   1.000
_cell.angle_alpha   90.00
_cell.angle_beta   90.00
_cell.angle_gamma   90.00
#
_symmetry.space_group_name_H-M   'P 1'
#
loop_
_entity.id
_entity.type
_entity.pdbx_description
1 polymer ?
#
loop_
_entity_poly.entity_id
_entity_poly.type
_entity_poly.pdbx_seq_one_letter_code
_entity_poly.pdbx_strand_id
1 'polypeptide(L)'
;MVLFPGVAIPVNVGRTKSLQLIKDAQNSHTPIGVVCQRDAAVEDPGKDDLYEVGVIGEIIKILEMPDESTTVILQGKMKRFRIDEITETFPYMRANVSLENEILPDANDKEFEALVSALKDLTFELLKNIGEQAKELVFAIRNIDSAHYLVNFLGANIPLSATQKQELLTISNIKERLFKLYEMLTQEAQLLQIKADIQSKTRE
;
A
#
# COMPACT_ATOMS: atom_id res chain seq x y z
N MET A 1 -0.48 -3.98 7.29
CA MET A 1 0.33 -3.59 6.10
C MET A 1 -0.51 -3.82 4.84
N VAL A 2 -0.51 -2.87 3.91
CA VAL A 2 -1.23 -2.97 2.62
C VAL A 2 -0.22 -2.88 1.48
N LEU A 3 -0.20 -3.90 0.61
CA LEU A 3 0.60 -3.91 -0.61
C LEU A 3 -0.21 -3.28 -1.74
N PHE A 4 0.41 -2.38 -2.51
CA PHE A 4 -0.20 -1.79 -3.70
C PHE A 4 0.39 -2.36 -4.98
N PRO A 5 -0.39 -2.41 -6.08
CA PRO A 5 0.10 -2.84 -7.38
C PRO A 5 1.33 -2.05 -7.83
N GLY A 6 2.35 -2.74 -8.30
CA GLY A 6 3.60 -2.16 -8.81
C GLY A 6 4.59 -1.71 -7.75
N VAL A 7 4.23 -1.67 -6.47
CA VAL A 7 5.07 -1.13 -5.39
C VAL A 7 5.83 -2.26 -4.70
N ALA A 8 7.11 -2.01 -4.40
CA ALA A 8 7.94 -2.91 -3.60
C ALA A 8 8.00 -2.42 -2.15
N ILE A 9 7.85 -3.35 -1.20
CA ILE A 9 7.93 -3.05 0.23
C ILE A 9 8.73 -4.10 0.99
N PRO A 10 9.50 -3.70 2.02
CA PRO A 10 10.10 -4.63 2.98
C PRO A 10 9.06 -5.07 4.00
N VAL A 11 9.04 -6.36 4.31
CA VAL A 11 8.13 -6.96 5.28
C VAL A 11 8.90 -7.83 6.25
N ASN A 12 8.75 -7.58 7.54
CA ASN A 12 9.28 -8.45 8.57
C ASN A 12 8.36 -9.66 8.75
N VAL A 13 8.92 -10.85 8.61
CA VAL A 13 8.21 -12.12 8.71
C VAL A 13 8.69 -12.86 9.93
N GLY A 14 7.80 -13.09 10.90
CA GLY A 14 8.13 -13.76 12.14
C GLY A 14 7.26 -14.99 12.45
N ARG A 15 6.07 -15.07 11.87
CA ARG A 15 5.16 -16.19 12.12
C ARG A 15 5.60 -17.44 11.36
N THR A 16 5.56 -18.60 12.03
CA THR A 16 5.98 -19.90 11.45
C THR A 16 5.27 -20.21 10.13
N LYS A 17 3.95 -20.00 10.06
CA LYS A 17 3.16 -20.20 8.84
C LYS A 17 3.62 -19.29 7.70
N SER A 18 3.93 -18.03 8.00
CA SER A 18 4.41 -17.07 6.99
C SER A 18 5.82 -17.42 6.51
N LEU A 19 6.72 -17.83 7.41
CA LEU A 19 8.06 -18.27 7.05
C LEU A 19 8.03 -19.51 6.15
N GLN A 20 7.15 -20.46 6.44
CA GLN A 20 6.97 -21.66 5.60
C GLN A 20 6.47 -21.29 4.21
N LEU A 21 5.44 -20.40 4.14
CA LEU A 21 4.90 -19.89 2.87
C LEU A 21 6.00 -19.24 2.01
N ILE A 22 6.81 -18.36 2.61
CA ILE A 22 7.88 -17.66 1.90
C ILE A 22 8.91 -18.62 1.35
N LYS A 23 9.33 -19.62 2.13
CA LYS A 23 10.27 -20.65 1.69
C LYS A 23 9.73 -21.47 0.53
N ASP A 24 8.49 -21.94 0.65
CA ASP A 24 7.85 -22.75 -0.38
C ASP A 24 7.67 -21.96 -1.68
N ALA A 25 7.21 -20.71 -1.58
CA ALA A 25 7.01 -19.82 -2.74
C ALA A 25 8.35 -19.48 -3.42
N GLN A 26 9.42 -19.25 -2.66
CA GLN A 26 10.75 -18.99 -3.21
C GLN A 26 11.29 -20.24 -3.94
N ASN A 27 11.18 -21.41 -3.34
CA ASN A 27 11.67 -22.66 -3.93
C ASN A 27 10.91 -23.02 -5.23
N SER A 28 9.62 -22.75 -5.28
CA SER A 28 8.77 -23.03 -6.44
C SER A 28 8.69 -21.87 -7.45
N HIS A 29 9.27 -20.71 -7.14
CA HIS A 29 9.18 -19.48 -7.95
C HIS A 29 7.74 -19.09 -8.25
N THR A 30 6.86 -19.25 -7.25
CA THR A 30 5.44 -18.92 -7.37
C THR A 30 5.10 -17.60 -6.67
N PRO A 31 4.19 -16.80 -7.23
CA PRO A 31 3.69 -15.62 -6.54
C PRO A 31 2.82 -16.02 -5.35
N ILE A 32 2.63 -15.08 -4.45
CA ILE A 32 1.77 -15.21 -3.27
C ILE A 32 0.65 -14.17 -3.30
N GLY A 33 -0.47 -14.45 -2.65
CA GLY A 33 -1.48 -13.46 -2.35
C GLY A 33 -1.10 -12.69 -1.08
N VAL A 34 -1.14 -11.37 -1.16
CA VAL A 34 -0.87 -10.49 -0.01
C VAL A 34 -2.14 -9.72 0.33
N VAL A 35 -2.65 -9.94 1.52
CA VAL A 35 -3.87 -9.29 2.02
C VAL A 35 -3.62 -8.72 3.41
N CYS A 36 -4.22 -7.57 3.69
CA CYS A 36 -4.09 -6.92 4.99
C CYS A 36 -5.01 -7.58 6.01
N GLN A 37 -4.51 -7.77 7.21
CA GLN A 37 -5.27 -8.20 8.38
C GLN A 37 -5.99 -6.99 8.99
N ARG A 38 -7.25 -7.16 9.41
CA ARG A 38 -8.06 -6.10 10.02
C ARG A 38 -7.52 -5.65 11.37
N ASP A 39 -7.17 -6.62 12.21
CA ASP A 39 -6.52 -6.40 13.51
C ASP A 39 -5.20 -7.15 13.54
N ALA A 40 -4.09 -6.41 13.62
CA ALA A 40 -2.75 -6.96 13.65
C ALA A 40 -2.45 -7.79 14.94
N ALA A 41 -3.24 -7.62 15.99
CA ALA A 41 -3.08 -8.35 17.24
C ALA A 41 -3.56 -9.82 17.16
N VAL A 42 -4.37 -10.17 16.17
CA VAL A 42 -4.82 -11.55 15.98
C VAL A 42 -3.66 -12.38 15.41
N GLU A 43 -3.18 -13.35 16.20
CA GLU A 43 -2.00 -14.15 15.83
C GLU A 43 -2.29 -15.17 14.72
N ASP A 44 -3.46 -15.79 14.74
CA ASP A 44 -3.90 -16.80 13.75
C ASP A 44 -5.23 -16.34 13.11
N PRO A 45 -5.16 -15.41 12.14
CA PRO A 45 -6.35 -14.81 11.55
C PRO A 45 -7.13 -15.81 10.71
N GLY A 46 -8.46 -15.81 10.87
CA GLY A 46 -9.39 -16.46 9.96
C GLY A 46 -9.83 -15.53 8.82
N LYS A 47 -10.77 -15.99 7.99
CA LYS A 47 -11.29 -15.21 6.85
C LYS A 47 -11.84 -13.84 7.28
N ASP A 48 -12.59 -13.79 8.37
CA ASP A 48 -13.23 -12.56 8.84
C ASP A 48 -12.26 -11.53 9.41
N ASP A 49 -11.05 -11.98 9.78
CA ASP A 49 -9.96 -11.12 10.26
C ASP A 49 -9.16 -10.46 9.13
N LEU A 50 -9.42 -10.85 7.89
CA LEU A 50 -8.77 -10.32 6.70
C LEU A 50 -9.67 -9.34 5.95
N TYR A 51 -9.04 -8.37 5.29
CA TYR A 51 -9.74 -7.64 4.22
C TYR A 51 -9.94 -8.56 3.01
N GLU A 52 -10.93 -8.25 2.18
CA GLU A 52 -11.30 -9.11 1.06
C GLU A 52 -10.38 -8.96 -0.15
N VAL A 53 -9.87 -7.73 -0.36
CA VAL A 53 -9.06 -7.38 -1.52
C VAL A 53 -7.59 -7.32 -1.16
N GLY A 54 -6.77 -8.02 -1.92
CA GLY A 54 -5.33 -8.02 -1.81
C GLY A 54 -4.65 -7.87 -3.17
N VAL A 55 -3.34 -8.03 -3.18
CA VAL A 55 -2.48 -7.91 -4.37
C VAL A 55 -1.64 -9.16 -4.53
N ILE A 56 -1.49 -9.62 -5.75
CA ILE A 56 -0.52 -10.67 -6.08
C ILE A 56 0.88 -10.11 -5.91
N GLY A 57 1.65 -10.74 -5.03
CA GLY A 57 3.02 -10.35 -4.71
C GLY A 57 4.05 -11.35 -5.20
N GLU A 58 5.21 -10.86 -5.54
CA GLU A 58 6.39 -11.65 -5.87
C GLU A 58 7.49 -11.41 -4.86
N ILE A 59 8.15 -12.49 -4.44
CA ILE A 59 9.29 -12.41 -3.52
C ILE A 59 10.52 -12.02 -4.34
N ILE A 60 11.03 -10.80 -4.12
CA ILE A 60 12.23 -10.31 -4.81
C ILE A 60 13.48 -10.78 -4.07
N LYS A 61 13.48 -10.68 -2.74
CA LYS A 61 14.63 -11.01 -1.92
C LYS A 61 14.21 -11.39 -0.50
N ILE A 62 14.91 -12.33 0.07
CA ILE A 62 14.82 -12.68 1.49
C ILE A 62 16.12 -12.26 2.16
N LEU A 63 16.04 -11.51 3.24
CA LEU A 63 17.16 -11.02 4.03
C LEU A 63 17.06 -11.61 5.44
N GLU A 64 18.06 -12.37 5.82
CA GLU A 64 18.25 -12.80 7.20
C GLU A 64 19.05 -11.73 7.92
N MET A 65 18.47 -11.15 8.96
CA MET A 65 19.08 -10.07 9.72
C MET A 65 19.97 -10.62 10.83
N PRO A 66 20.96 -9.85 11.33
CA PRO A 66 21.86 -10.31 12.40
C PRO A 66 21.16 -10.69 13.72
N ASP A 67 19.94 -10.20 13.94
CA ASP A 67 19.07 -10.50 15.07
C ASP A 67 18.17 -11.73 14.85
N GLU A 68 18.49 -12.56 13.84
CA GLU A 68 17.73 -13.74 13.42
C GLU A 68 16.31 -13.43 12.88
N SER A 69 15.95 -12.15 12.72
CA SER A 69 14.69 -11.78 12.06
C SER A 69 14.81 -11.94 10.54
N THR A 70 13.69 -12.26 9.90
CA THR A 70 13.60 -12.40 8.44
C THR A 70 12.84 -11.21 7.85
N THR A 71 13.48 -10.51 6.93
CA THR A 71 12.85 -9.45 6.13
C THR A 71 12.73 -9.91 4.68
N VAL A 72 11.56 -9.76 4.12
CA VAL A 72 11.25 -10.12 2.73
C VAL A 72 10.92 -8.87 1.94
N ILE A 73 11.55 -8.69 0.78
CA ILE A 73 11.17 -7.65 -0.17
C ILE A 73 10.10 -8.22 -1.09
N LEU A 74 8.89 -7.68 -0.98
CA LEU A 74 7.75 -8.07 -1.81
C LEU A 74 7.50 -7.00 -2.87
N GLN A 75 7.35 -7.43 -4.12
CA GLN A 75 6.93 -6.61 -5.24
C GLN A 75 5.47 -6.89 -5.58
N GLY A 76 4.61 -5.90 -5.49
CA GLY A 76 3.23 -6.02 -5.98
C GLY A 76 3.19 -6.14 -7.50
N LYS A 77 2.50 -7.15 -8.01
CA LYS A 77 2.14 -7.22 -9.43
C LYS A 77 0.98 -6.28 -9.72
N MET A 78 0.78 -5.93 -10.98
CA MET A 78 -0.36 -5.10 -11.40
C MET A 78 -1.68 -5.91 -11.43
N LYS A 79 -1.89 -6.73 -10.38
CA LYS A 79 -3.03 -7.63 -10.25
C LYS A 79 -3.55 -7.63 -8.83
N ARG A 80 -4.76 -7.13 -8.66
CA ARG A 80 -5.53 -7.27 -7.43
C ARG A 80 -6.37 -8.52 -7.48
N PHE A 81 -6.74 -9.03 -6.33
CA PHE A 81 -7.65 -10.17 -6.20
C PHE A 81 -8.63 -9.94 -5.07
N ARG A 82 -9.75 -10.65 -5.15
CA ARG A 82 -10.72 -10.80 -4.05
C ARG A 82 -10.70 -12.24 -3.56
N ILE A 83 -10.70 -12.43 -2.25
CA ILE A 83 -10.79 -13.76 -1.65
C ILE A 83 -12.24 -14.25 -1.79
N ASP A 84 -12.42 -15.34 -2.51
CA ASP A 84 -13.71 -16.01 -2.63
C ASP A 84 -13.91 -16.99 -1.47
N GLU A 85 -12.95 -17.90 -1.26
CA GLU A 85 -13.01 -18.95 -0.26
C GLU A 85 -11.62 -19.32 0.27
N ILE A 86 -11.50 -19.51 1.57
CA ILE A 86 -10.31 -20.11 2.18
C ILE A 86 -10.44 -21.63 2.07
N THR A 87 -9.52 -22.25 1.35
CA THR A 87 -9.55 -23.70 1.09
C THR A 87 -8.69 -24.51 2.07
N GLU A 88 -7.61 -23.94 2.57
CA GLU A 88 -6.68 -24.56 3.50
C GLU A 88 -6.18 -23.54 4.52
N THR A 89 -5.87 -24.01 5.73
CA THR A 89 -5.29 -23.18 6.80
C THR A 89 -3.94 -23.72 7.30
N PHE A 90 -3.55 -24.90 6.87
CA PHE A 90 -2.28 -25.54 7.22
C PHE A 90 -1.59 -26.13 5.96
N PRO A 91 -0.26 -26.03 5.83
CA PRO A 91 0.71 -25.40 6.76
C PRO A 91 0.61 -23.88 6.81
N TYR A 92 -0.02 -23.24 5.82
CA TYR A 92 -0.36 -21.84 5.72
C TYR A 92 -1.69 -21.69 4.95
N MET A 93 -2.23 -20.50 4.98
CA MET A 93 -3.54 -20.23 4.34
C MET A 93 -3.45 -20.31 2.83
N ARG A 94 -4.42 -20.99 2.22
CA ARG A 94 -4.66 -21.01 0.78
C ARG A 94 -6.10 -20.60 0.50
N ALA A 95 -6.33 -19.98 -0.64
CA ALA A 95 -7.64 -19.48 -1.01
C ALA A 95 -7.89 -19.61 -2.52
N ASN A 96 -9.16 -19.79 -2.87
CA ASN A 96 -9.64 -19.47 -4.20
C ASN A 96 -9.88 -17.96 -4.28
N VAL A 97 -9.44 -17.34 -5.36
CA VAL A 97 -9.51 -15.90 -5.55
C VAL A 97 -10.02 -15.56 -6.95
N SER A 98 -10.73 -14.44 -7.03
CA SER A 98 -11.10 -13.81 -8.30
C SER A 98 -10.18 -12.63 -8.57
N LEU A 99 -9.61 -12.56 -9.77
CA LEU A 99 -8.80 -11.41 -10.17
C LEU A 99 -9.68 -10.20 -10.42
N GLU A 100 -9.28 -9.04 -9.92
CA GLU A 100 -9.96 -7.78 -10.14
C GLU A 100 -9.12 -6.88 -11.04
N ASN A 101 -9.70 -6.49 -12.18
CA ASN A 101 -9.06 -5.57 -13.11
C ASN A 101 -9.17 -4.13 -12.61
N GLU A 102 -8.17 -3.33 -12.92
CA GLU A 102 -8.21 -1.89 -12.72
C GLU A 102 -8.77 -1.22 -13.98
N ILE A 103 -9.53 -0.17 -13.78
CA ILE A 103 -10.09 0.67 -14.84
C ILE A 103 -9.19 1.88 -14.98
N LEU A 104 -8.48 1.96 -16.10
CA LEU A 104 -7.59 3.07 -16.39
C LEU A 104 -8.38 4.23 -17.03
N PRO A 105 -7.95 5.49 -16.79
CA PRO A 105 -8.54 6.64 -17.49
C PRO A 105 -8.19 6.60 -18.97
N ASP A 106 -8.98 7.31 -19.76
CA ASP A 106 -8.70 7.50 -21.19
C ASP A 106 -7.35 8.23 -21.40
N ALA A 107 -6.68 7.93 -22.51
CA ALA A 107 -5.33 8.43 -22.80
C ALA A 107 -5.23 9.98 -22.86
N ASN A 108 -6.34 10.68 -23.09
CA ASN A 108 -6.41 12.13 -23.17
C ASN A 108 -7.37 12.74 -22.14
N ASP A 109 -7.53 12.10 -20.98
CA ASP A 109 -8.36 12.60 -19.90
C ASP A 109 -7.68 13.80 -19.21
N LYS A 110 -7.99 15.01 -19.66
CA LYS A 110 -7.44 16.28 -19.13
C LYS A 110 -7.79 16.51 -17.67
N GLU A 111 -8.94 16.02 -17.21
CA GLU A 111 -9.32 16.12 -15.81
C GLU A 111 -8.42 15.21 -14.96
N PHE A 112 -8.12 14.01 -15.44
CA PHE A 112 -7.18 13.12 -14.77
C PHE A 112 -5.77 13.71 -14.71
N GLU A 113 -5.26 14.29 -15.80
CA GLU A 113 -3.97 14.98 -15.82
C GLU A 113 -3.92 16.15 -14.82
N ALA A 114 -4.98 16.94 -14.73
CA ALA A 114 -5.10 18.05 -13.77
C ALA A 114 -5.13 17.54 -12.32
N LEU A 115 -5.84 16.44 -12.05
CA LEU A 115 -5.86 15.79 -10.74
C LEU A 115 -4.48 15.24 -10.35
N VAL A 116 -3.75 14.64 -11.28
CA VAL A 116 -2.37 14.16 -11.04
C VAL A 116 -1.46 15.31 -10.65
N SER A 117 -1.54 16.44 -11.37
CA SER A 117 -0.76 17.63 -11.04
C SER A 117 -1.12 18.18 -9.65
N ALA A 118 -2.40 18.33 -9.36
CA ALA A 118 -2.87 18.79 -8.06
C ALA A 118 -2.45 17.85 -6.90
N LEU A 119 -2.47 16.54 -7.14
CA LEU A 119 -2.02 15.55 -6.17
C LEU A 119 -0.51 15.70 -5.88
N LYS A 120 0.31 15.88 -6.91
CA LYS A 120 1.75 16.11 -6.75
C LYS A 120 2.02 17.38 -5.94
N ASP A 121 1.36 18.49 -6.29
CA ASP A 121 1.53 19.79 -5.62
C ASP A 121 1.17 19.70 -4.14
N LEU A 122 0.01 19.11 -3.82
CA LEU A 122 -0.44 18.91 -2.43
C LEU A 122 0.53 18.01 -1.65
N THR A 123 1.01 16.94 -2.28
CA THR A 123 1.98 16.04 -1.66
C THR A 123 3.29 16.75 -1.36
N PHE A 124 3.82 17.56 -2.29
CA PHE A 124 5.03 18.34 -2.05
C PHE A 124 4.86 19.37 -0.93
N GLU A 125 3.68 19.99 -0.84
CA GLU A 125 3.37 20.90 0.28
C GLU A 125 3.40 20.18 1.63
N LEU A 126 2.78 19.02 1.74
CA LEU A 126 2.79 18.22 2.96
C LEU A 126 4.20 17.75 3.34
N LEU A 127 5.00 17.36 2.35
CA LEU A 127 6.37 16.87 2.57
C LEU A 127 7.36 17.97 2.99
N LYS A 128 7.11 19.24 2.67
CA LYS A 128 7.97 20.35 3.13
C LYS A 128 8.13 20.40 4.65
N ASN A 129 7.13 19.95 5.37
CA ASN A 129 7.10 20.01 6.84
C ASN A 129 7.76 18.78 7.51
N ILE A 130 8.19 17.78 6.75
CA ILE A 130 8.74 16.50 7.28
C ILE A 130 10.29 16.53 7.37
N GLY A 131 10.96 17.46 6.69
CA GLY A 131 12.42 17.62 6.75
C GLY A 131 13.21 16.71 5.80
N GLU A 132 14.43 16.34 6.19
CA GLU A 132 15.39 15.61 5.34
C GLU A 132 14.85 14.27 4.83
N GLN A 133 14.08 13.55 5.64
CA GLN A 133 13.51 12.25 5.29
C GLN A 133 12.53 12.31 4.09
N ALA A 134 11.97 13.47 3.84
CA ALA A 134 11.07 13.69 2.71
C ALA A 134 11.80 13.87 1.38
N LYS A 135 13.09 14.14 1.37
CA LYS A 135 13.84 14.42 0.13
C LYS A 135 13.87 13.23 -0.83
N GLU A 136 14.06 12.03 -0.29
CA GLU A 136 14.06 10.81 -1.09
C GLU A 136 12.68 10.56 -1.73
N LEU A 137 11.62 10.79 -0.95
CA LEU A 137 10.26 10.64 -1.43
C LEU A 137 9.91 11.68 -2.50
N VAL A 138 10.31 12.94 -2.30
CA VAL A 138 10.14 14.02 -3.30
C VAL A 138 10.87 13.68 -4.60
N PHE A 139 12.12 13.19 -4.48
CA PHE A 139 12.90 12.78 -5.64
C PHE A 139 12.22 11.62 -6.40
N ALA A 140 11.74 10.60 -5.68
CA ALA A 140 11.01 9.50 -6.28
C ALA A 140 9.76 9.97 -7.03
N ILE A 141 8.93 10.81 -6.40
CA ILE A 141 7.69 11.35 -6.99
C ILE A 141 7.97 12.14 -8.26
N ARG A 142 9.03 12.94 -8.30
CA ARG A 142 9.42 13.73 -9.47
C ARG A 142 9.80 12.87 -10.66
N ASN A 143 10.34 11.68 -10.43
CA ASN A 143 10.81 10.76 -11.45
C ASN A 143 9.78 9.68 -11.85
N ILE A 144 8.57 9.73 -11.27
CA ILE A 144 7.48 8.84 -11.66
C ILE A 144 6.72 9.45 -12.82
N ASP A 145 6.80 8.82 -14.00
CA ASP A 145 6.09 9.25 -15.21
C ASP A 145 4.69 8.64 -15.32
N SER A 146 4.50 7.41 -14.82
CA SER A 146 3.21 6.74 -14.84
C SER A 146 2.29 7.28 -13.75
N ALA A 147 1.19 7.92 -14.12
CA ALA A 147 0.17 8.38 -13.17
C ALA A 147 -0.48 7.23 -12.40
N HIS A 148 -0.70 6.09 -13.04
CA HIS A 148 -1.20 4.88 -12.40
C HIS A 148 -0.25 4.38 -11.31
N TYR A 149 1.04 4.28 -11.62
CA TYR A 149 2.05 3.91 -10.62
C TYR A 149 2.15 4.96 -9.50
N LEU A 150 2.09 6.25 -9.83
CA LEU A 150 2.14 7.34 -8.85
C LEU A 150 1.04 7.21 -7.79
N VAL A 151 -0.21 6.96 -8.19
CA VAL A 151 -1.34 6.79 -7.26
C VAL A 151 -1.08 5.64 -6.29
N ASN A 152 -0.61 4.51 -6.78
CA ASN A 152 -0.28 3.34 -5.96
C ASN A 152 0.94 3.59 -5.08
N PHE A 153 1.97 4.22 -5.60
CA PHE A 153 3.18 4.59 -4.86
C PHE A 153 2.87 5.54 -3.69
N LEU A 154 2.10 6.57 -3.93
CA LEU A 154 1.67 7.50 -2.88
C LEU A 154 0.79 6.82 -1.84
N GLY A 155 -0.18 6.01 -2.26
CA GLY A 155 -1.01 5.21 -1.34
C GLY A 155 -0.19 4.32 -0.41
N ALA A 156 0.91 3.75 -0.90
CA ALA A 156 1.80 2.91 -0.11
C ALA A 156 2.70 3.70 0.85
N ASN A 157 3.22 4.86 0.43
CA ASN A 157 4.32 5.57 1.11
C ASN A 157 3.87 6.76 1.97
N ILE A 158 2.66 7.28 1.78
CA ILE A 158 2.13 8.35 2.63
C ILE A 158 1.62 7.75 3.96
N PRO A 159 1.75 8.48 5.09
CA PRO A 159 1.34 7.98 6.40
C PRO A 159 -0.19 7.97 6.57
N LEU A 160 -0.86 7.09 5.84
CA LEU A 160 -2.27 6.77 5.99
C LEU A 160 -2.46 5.56 6.92
N SER A 161 -3.62 5.45 7.55
CA SER A 161 -3.98 4.26 8.32
C SER A 161 -4.14 3.03 7.41
N ALA A 162 -4.02 1.82 7.97
CA ALA A 162 -4.25 0.59 7.22
C ALA A 162 -5.66 0.55 6.60
N THR A 163 -6.66 1.05 7.32
CA THR A 163 -8.06 1.17 6.83
C THR A 163 -8.16 2.10 5.62
N GLN A 164 -7.52 3.27 5.68
CA GLN A 164 -7.49 4.22 4.56
C GLN A 164 -6.76 3.65 3.34
N LYS A 165 -5.61 3.00 3.55
CA LYS A 165 -4.88 2.34 2.47
C LYS A 165 -5.69 1.21 1.82
N GLN A 166 -6.39 0.44 2.64
CA GLN A 166 -7.25 -0.64 2.14
C GLN A 166 -8.45 -0.10 1.36
N GLU A 167 -9.04 1.01 1.81
CA GLU A 167 -10.10 1.71 1.07
C GLU A 167 -9.62 2.13 -0.32
N LEU A 168 -8.44 2.73 -0.43
CA LEU A 168 -7.83 3.10 -1.71
C LEU A 168 -7.60 1.87 -2.60
N LEU A 169 -7.05 0.80 -2.04
CA LEU A 169 -6.77 -0.43 -2.79
C LEU A 169 -8.04 -1.06 -3.36
N THR A 170 -9.16 -0.95 -2.67
CA THR A 170 -10.44 -1.53 -3.08
C THR A 170 -11.06 -0.80 -4.28
N ILE A 171 -10.74 0.46 -4.50
CA ILE A 171 -11.24 1.25 -5.63
C ILE A 171 -10.60 0.77 -6.94
N SER A 172 -11.41 0.20 -7.84
CA SER A 172 -10.94 -0.34 -9.11
C SER A 172 -10.62 0.72 -10.16
N ASN A 173 -11.37 1.83 -10.17
CA ASN A 173 -11.16 2.93 -11.09
C ASN A 173 -10.01 3.82 -10.60
N ILE A 174 -8.96 3.96 -11.40
CA ILE A 174 -7.74 4.70 -11.01
C ILE A 174 -8.00 6.19 -10.83
N LYS A 175 -8.89 6.79 -11.62
CA LYS A 175 -9.27 8.19 -11.46
C LYS A 175 -10.01 8.43 -10.14
N GLU A 176 -10.93 7.54 -9.77
CA GLU A 176 -11.63 7.59 -8.49
C GLU A 176 -10.67 7.34 -7.31
N ARG A 177 -9.74 6.40 -7.45
CA ARG A 177 -8.69 6.15 -6.45
C ARG A 177 -7.82 7.38 -6.23
N LEU A 178 -7.40 8.04 -7.31
CA LEU A 178 -6.63 9.29 -7.23
C LEU A 178 -7.42 10.38 -6.54
N PHE A 179 -8.69 10.56 -6.90
CA PHE A 179 -9.57 11.55 -6.27
C PHE A 179 -9.73 11.30 -4.78
N LYS A 180 -9.94 10.03 -4.39
CA LYS A 180 -10.04 9.64 -2.99
C LYS A 180 -8.74 9.89 -2.22
N LEU A 181 -7.60 9.59 -2.82
CA LEU A 181 -6.29 9.89 -2.23
C LEU A 181 -6.10 11.40 -2.04
N TYR A 182 -6.46 12.20 -3.04
CA TYR A 182 -6.42 13.67 -2.95
C TYR A 182 -7.30 14.20 -1.80
N GLU A 183 -8.51 13.66 -1.66
CA GLU A 183 -9.42 14.00 -0.56
C GLU A 183 -8.79 13.67 0.82
N MET A 184 -8.23 12.47 0.98
CA MET A 184 -7.55 12.05 2.20
C MET A 184 -6.37 12.97 2.55
N LEU A 185 -5.55 13.32 1.57
CA LEU A 185 -4.40 14.22 1.78
C LEU A 185 -4.82 15.65 2.10
N THR A 186 -5.91 16.13 1.53
CA THR A 186 -6.49 17.43 1.85
C THR A 186 -6.93 17.47 3.31
N GLN A 187 -7.57 16.41 3.80
CA GLN A 187 -7.97 16.30 5.20
C GLN A 187 -6.76 16.29 6.14
N GLU A 188 -5.70 15.54 5.80
CA GLU A 188 -4.47 15.52 6.59
C GLU A 188 -3.79 16.90 6.63
N ALA A 189 -3.75 17.62 5.50
CA ALA A 189 -3.20 18.98 5.43
C ALA A 189 -3.96 19.95 6.34
N GLN A 190 -5.29 19.87 6.34
CA GLN A 190 -6.15 20.70 7.21
C GLN A 190 -5.90 20.37 8.70
N LEU A 191 -5.78 19.10 9.07
CA LEU A 191 -5.50 18.70 10.44
C LEU A 191 -4.13 19.18 10.93
N LEU A 192 -3.11 19.12 10.08
CA LEU A 192 -1.78 19.64 10.38
C LEU A 192 -1.80 21.15 10.60
N GLN A 193 -2.52 21.90 9.78
CA GLN A 193 -2.69 23.35 9.93
C GLN A 193 -3.36 23.69 11.26
N ILE A 194 -4.46 23.02 11.60
CA ILE A 194 -5.17 23.22 12.87
C ILE A 194 -4.25 22.95 14.07
N LYS A 195 -3.47 21.85 14.03
CA LYS A 195 -2.51 21.52 15.09
C LYS A 195 -1.44 22.62 15.25
N ALA A 196 -0.90 23.13 14.14
CA ALA A 196 0.07 24.21 14.15
C ALA A 196 -0.50 25.51 14.75
N ASP A 197 -1.74 25.87 14.40
CA ASP A 197 -2.42 27.03 14.92
C ASP A 197 -2.70 26.93 16.43
N ILE A 198 -3.07 25.74 16.91
CA ILE A 198 -3.28 25.48 18.35
C ILE A 198 -1.94 25.61 19.09
N GLN A 199 -0.86 25.03 18.57
CA GLN A 199 0.46 25.11 19.21
C GLN A 199 1.01 26.53 19.28
N SER A 200 0.75 27.35 18.24
CA SER A 200 1.16 28.76 18.27
C SER A 200 0.43 29.56 19.36
N LYS A 201 -0.89 29.35 19.51
CA LYS A 201 -1.73 30.01 20.52
C LYS A 201 -1.46 29.58 21.96
N THR A 202 -0.88 28.39 22.16
CA THR A 202 -0.55 27.90 23.51
C THR A 202 0.85 28.28 23.97
N ARG A 203 1.67 28.90 23.11
CA ARG A 203 3.01 29.40 23.45
C ARG A 203 3.06 30.90 23.77
N GLU A 204 1.96 31.62 23.59
CA GLU A 204 1.73 32.98 24.11
C GLU A 204 1.10 32.94 25.53
#